data_c6965802eabe568f8980286592728901
#
_entry.id   c6965802eabe568f8980286592728901
#
_cell.length_a   1.000
_cell.length_b   1.000
_cell.length_c   1.000
_cell.angle_alpha   90.00
_cell.angle_beta   90.00
_cell.angle_gamma   90.00
#
_symmetry.space_group_name_H-M   'P 1'
#
loop_
_entity.id
_entity.type
_entity.pdbx_description
1 polymer ?
#
loop_
_entity_poly.entity_id
_entity_poly.type
_entity_poly.pdbx_seq_one_letter_code
_entity_poly.pdbx_strand_id
1 'polypeptide(L)'
;MRTLLLLAPLAVLALPGAAIAAESVDPAPMPGTTPAVRTLPVLGRVPQVCAMQPGRIAAGGLNNFAGLDGDTLRIIQFTDPSTLEVRAASVTINFEAFCNFPHTVRIESQNNGLWPVDARVSDRPAGFGYAVPYSARLNWGSASTQFQATATIRNIAQNTTAVGEPVAGDLSLRIEIADGASNVENRAPMMAGTYVDTVRIFLEPQ
;
A
#
# COMPACT_ATOMS: atom_id res chain seq x y z
N MET A 1 -48.97 1.36 27.52
CA MET A 1 -48.34 2.71 27.55
C MET A 1 -47.98 3.09 26.12
N ARG A 2 -48.44 4.25 25.70
CA ARG A 2 -48.61 4.72 24.32
C ARG A 2 -47.28 5.13 23.69
N THR A 3 -46.97 4.55 22.52
CA THR A 3 -45.84 4.93 21.66
C THR A 3 -46.29 6.09 20.74
N LEU A 4 -45.64 7.22 20.84
CA LEU A 4 -45.85 8.40 20.00
C LEU A 4 -44.95 8.31 18.77
N LEU A 5 -45.52 8.16 17.58
CA LEU A 5 -44.86 8.34 16.29
C LEU A 5 -44.84 9.84 15.96
N LEU A 6 -43.64 10.42 15.82
CA LEU A 6 -43.43 11.76 15.25
C LEU A 6 -43.15 11.61 13.75
N LEU A 7 -44.11 12.04 12.92
CA LEU A 7 -43.91 12.27 11.48
C LEU A 7 -43.26 13.65 11.28
N ALA A 8 -42.11 13.67 10.62
CA ALA A 8 -41.49 14.91 10.12
C ALA A 8 -41.93 15.15 8.66
N PRO A 9 -42.31 16.39 8.27
CA PRO A 9 -42.69 16.68 6.89
C PRO A 9 -41.47 16.86 5.99
N LEU A 10 -41.47 16.18 4.83
CA LEU A 10 -40.56 16.37 3.73
C LEU A 10 -40.84 17.72 3.05
N ALA A 11 -39.91 18.66 3.15
CA ALA A 11 -39.95 19.90 2.36
C ALA A 11 -39.37 19.62 0.96
N VAL A 12 -40.20 19.64 -0.06
CA VAL A 12 -39.80 19.59 -1.48
C VAL A 12 -39.35 20.98 -1.89
N LEU A 13 -38.06 21.17 -2.08
CA LEU A 13 -37.49 22.37 -2.69
C LEU A 13 -37.67 22.27 -4.21
N ALA A 14 -38.60 23.07 -4.76
CA ALA A 14 -38.73 23.29 -6.18
C ALA A 14 -37.61 24.21 -6.68
N LEU A 15 -36.71 23.71 -7.51
CA LEU A 15 -35.71 24.49 -8.24
C LEU A 15 -36.42 25.21 -9.41
N PRO A 16 -36.19 26.52 -9.62
CA PRO A 16 -36.71 27.20 -10.80
C PRO A 16 -35.96 26.73 -12.03
N GLY A 17 -36.64 26.07 -12.95
CA GLY A 17 -36.11 25.72 -14.26
C GLY A 17 -35.78 26.98 -15.05
N ALA A 18 -34.48 27.17 -15.34
CA ALA A 18 -34.07 28.15 -16.33
C ALA A 18 -34.54 27.67 -17.71
N ALA A 19 -35.55 28.35 -18.23
CA ALA A 19 -36.00 28.18 -19.60
C ALA A 19 -34.86 28.67 -20.53
N ILE A 20 -34.18 27.76 -21.22
CA ILE A 20 -33.28 28.10 -22.30
C ILE A 20 -34.17 28.50 -23.47
N ALA A 21 -34.19 29.81 -23.77
CA ALA A 21 -34.84 30.33 -24.97
C ALA A 21 -34.10 29.74 -26.18
N ALA A 22 -34.73 28.84 -26.91
CA ALA A 22 -34.27 28.42 -28.22
C ALA A 22 -34.44 29.61 -29.18
N GLU A 23 -33.33 30.26 -29.49
CA GLU A 23 -33.28 31.27 -30.55
C GLU A 23 -33.46 30.56 -31.90
N SER A 24 -34.65 30.65 -32.46
CA SER A 24 -34.93 30.15 -33.82
C SER A 24 -34.28 31.10 -34.81
N VAL A 25 -33.14 30.69 -35.35
CA VAL A 25 -32.51 31.36 -36.48
C VAL A 25 -33.26 30.93 -37.75
N ASP A 26 -34.05 31.83 -38.29
CA ASP A 26 -34.71 31.64 -39.57
C ASP A 26 -33.63 31.67 -40.71
N PRO A 27 -33.48 30.59 -41.53
CA PRO A 27 -32.45 30.57 -42.54
C PRO A 27 -32.98 31.24 -43.82
N ALA A 28 -32.55 32.49 -44.06
CA ALA A 28 -32.68 33.05 -45.41
C ALA A 28 -31.80 32.28 -46.40
N PRO A 29 -32.35 31.80 -47.52
CA PRO A 29 -31.57 31.02 -48.46
C PRO A 29 -30.66 31.96 -49.28
N MET A 30 -29.40 31.95 -48.96
CA MET A 30 -28.34 32.49 -49.84
C MET A 30 -27.82 31.39 -50.76
N PRO A 31 -27.71 31.62 -52.08
CA PRO A 31 -27.06 30.67 -52.97
C PRO A 31 -25.53 30.78 -52.84
N GLY A 32 -24.99 30.04 -51.97
CA GLY A 32 -23.55 29.93 -51.76
C GLY A 32 -23.25 28.59 -51.09
N THR A 33 -22.49 27.74 -51.77
CA THR A 33 -22.15 26.38 -51.40
C THR A 33 -21.13 26.30 -50.24
N THR A 34 -21.28 27.12 -49.21
CA THR A 34 -20.40 27.03 -48.03
C THR A 34 -21.12 26.16 -46.98
N PRO A 35 -20.57 24.99 -46.63
CA PRO A 35 -21.16 24.15 -45.61
C PRO A 35 -21.15 24.87 -44.27
N ALA A 36 -22.32 24.98 -43.62
CA ALA A 36 -22.40 25.49 -42.26
C ALA A 36 -21.92 24.41 -41.29
N VAL A 37 -20.78 24.63 -40.67
CA VAL A 37 -20.20 23.73 -39.66
C VAL A 37 -20.38 24.36 -38.30
N ARG A 38 -20.96 23.61 -37.34
CA ARG A 38 -21.00 23.96 -35.91
C ARG A 38 -20.17 22.95 -35.13
N THR A 39 -19.26 23.44 -34.33
CA THR A 39 -18.45 22.63 -33.43
C THR A 39 -19.02 22.69 -32.02
N LEU A 40 -19.43 21.54 -31.49
CA LEU A 40 -19.83 21.39 -30.10
C LEU A 40 -18.69 20.74 -29.32
N PRO A 41 -18.01 21.42 -28.40
CA PRO A 41 -17.06 20.78 -27.52
C PRO A 41 -17.82 19.91 -26.49
N VAL A 42 -17.41 18.65 -26.39
CA VAL A 42 -17.84 17.74 -25.32
C VAL A 42 -16.68 17.59 -24.36
N LEU A 43 -16.85 18.01 -23.12
CA LEU A 43 -15.80 18.02 -22.09
C LEU A 43 -16.10 16.96 -21.05
N GLY A 44 -15.07 16.19 -20.67
CA GLY A 44 -15.09 15.25 -19.57
C GLY A 44 -13.80 15.39 -18.77
N ARG A 45 -13.86 15.12 -17.48
CA ARG A 45 -12.68 15.11 -16.59
C ARG A 45 -12.66 13.84 -15.76
N VAL A 46 -11.51 13.16 -15.73
CA VAL A 46 -11.23 12.03 -14.84
C VAL A 46 -10.24 12.51 -13.78
N PRO A 47 -10.56 12.41 -12.49
CA PRO A 47 -9.61 12.77 -11.43
C PRO A 47 -8.45 11.77 -11.38
N GLN A 48 -7.29 12.21 -10.91
CA GLN A 48 -6.16 11.33 -10.61
C GLN A 48 -6.46 10.58 -9.31
N VAL A 49 -6.39 9.26 -9.35
CA VAL A 49 -6.70 8.38 -8.21
C VAL A 49 -5.74 7.22 -8.18
N CYS A 50 -5.18 6.95 -6.99
CA CYS A 50 -4.59 5.67 -6.63
C CYS A 50 -5.43 5.02 -5.53
N ALA A 51 -5.60 3.71 -5.60
CA ALA A 51 -6.25 2.92 -4.56
C ALA A 51 -5.57 1.56 -4.42
N MET A 52 -5.61 1.00 -3.21
CA MET A 52 -5.08 -0.31 -2.88
C MET A 52 -6.04 -1.01 -1.93
N GLN A 53 -6.40 -2.26 -2.25
CA GLN A 53 -7.25 -3.11 -1.43
C GLN A 53 -6.44 -3.81 -0.33
N PRO A 54 -7.08 -4.37 0.70
CA PRO A 54 -6.41 -5.21 1.69
C PRO A 54 -5.61 -6.34 1.05
N GLY A 55 -4.46 -6.67 1.65
CA GLY A 55 -3.56 -7.70 1.16
C GLY A 55 -4.13 -9.11 1.29
N ARG A 56 -3.71 -10.01 0.41
CA ARG A 56 -3.97 -11.46 0.47
C ARG A 56 -2.67 -12.23 0.26
N ILE A 57 -2.51 -13.34 0.98
CA ILE A 57 -1.35 -14.23 0.78
C ILE A 57 -1.42 -14.84 -0.61
N ALA A 58 -0.32 -14.77 -1.35
CA ALA A 58 -0.19 -15.45 -2.64
C ALA A 58 -0.17 -16.98 -2.45
N ALA A 59 -0.71 -17.71 -3.40
CA ALA A 59 -0.71 -19.19 -3.36
C ALA A 59 0.74 -19.72 -3.28
N GLY A 60 1.03 -20.56 -2.27
CA GLY A 60 2.37 -21.07 -2.00
C GLY A 60 3.38 -20.01 -1.50
N GLY A 61 2.93 -18.79 -1.24
CA GLY A 61 3.78 -17.68 -0.81
C GLY A 61 4.00 -17.58 0.70
N LEU A 62 3.84 -18.67 1.46
CA LEU A 62 3.91 -18.65 2.92
C LEU A 62 4.91 -19.71 3.42
N ASN A 63 5.90 -19.28 4.19
CA ASN A 63 6.83 -20.14 4.92
C ASN A 63 7.10 -19.54 6.29
N ASN A 64 6.85 -20.29 7.37
CA ASN A 64 7.04 -19.90 8.77
C ASN A 64 6.27 -18.64 9.22
N PHE A 65 5.25 -18.23 8.47
CA PHE A 65 4.27 -17.23 8.89
C PHE A 65 2.91 -17.90 9.10
N ALA A 66 2.14 -17.43 10.07
CA ALA A 66 0.80 -17.98 10.38
C ALA A 66 -0.29 -17.52 9.39
N GLY A 67 0.03 -16.59 8.49
CA GLY A 67 -0.91 -15.95 7.61
C GLY A 67 -1.06 -14.46 7.91
N LEU A 68 -2.03 -13.83 7.28
CA LEU A 68 -2.37 -12.43 7.47
C LEU A 68 -3.63 -12.34 8.34
N ASP A 69 -3.52 -11.65 9.47
CA ASP A 69 -4.64 -11.32 10.36
C ASP A 69 -4.86 -9.80 10.32
N GLY A 70 -5.87 -9.36 9.55
CA GLY A 70 -5.96 -7.96 9.11
C GLY A 70 -4.69 -7.58 8.35
N ASP A 71 -3.95 -6.60 8.85
CA ASP A 71 -2.66 -6.15 8.30
C ASP A 71 -1.45 -6.68 9.11
N THR A 72 -1.65 -7.71 9.94
CA THR A 72 -0.61 -8.24 10.82
C THR A 72 -0.09 -9.58 10.30
N LEU A 73 1.23 -9.67 10.15
CA LEU A 73 1.97 -10.91 9.89
C LEU A 73 2.59 -11.43 11.18
N ARG A 74 2.36 -12.71 11.49
CA ARG A 74 2.94 -13.36 12.66
C ARG A 74 3.86 -14.49 12.24
N ILE A 75 5.11 -14.48 12.71
CA ILE A 75 6.05 -15.58 12.52
C ILE A 75 5.66 -16.71 13.49
N ILE A 76 5.55 -17.95 12.99
CA ILE A 76 5.12 -19.11 13.79
C ILE A 76 6.23 -19.51 14.75
N GLN A 77 7.45 -19.68 14.22
CA GLN A 77 8.61 -20.06 14.99
C GLN A 77 9.76 -19.09 14.68
N PHE A 78 9.92 -18.10 15.54
CA PHE A 78 10.90 -17.03 15.30
C PHE A 78 12.34 -17.50 15.46
N THR A 79 12.59 -18.36 16.48
CA THR A 79 13.93 -18.90 16.74
C THR A 79 13.90 -20.42 16.85
N ASP A 80 15.04 -21.05 16.62
CA ASP A 80 15.24 -22.45 16.97
C ASP A 80 15.29 -22.62 18.49
N PRO A 81 14.54 -23.56 19.09
CA PRO A 81 14.47 -23.69 20.55
C PRO A 81 15.78 -24.19 21.19
N SER A 82 16.67 -24.79 20.41
CA SER A 82 17.94 -25.35 20.91
C SER A 82 19.10 -24.36 20.82
N THR A 83 19.16 -23.56 19.74
CA THR A 83 20.25 -22.63 19.46
C THR A 83 19.87 -21.16 19.69
N LEU A 84 18.57 -20.86 19.75
CA LEU A 84 17.98 -19.52 19.79
C LEU A 84 18.31 -18.67 18.54
N GLU A 85 18.85 -19.27 17.48
CA GLU A 85 19.08 -18.63 16.20
C GLU A 85 17.75 -18.35 15.48
N VAL A 86 17.70 -17.25 14.72
CA VAL A 86 16.51 -16.90 13.90
C VAL A 86 16.27 -17.97 12.84
N ARG A 87 15.06 -18.41 12.68
CA ARG A 87 14.64 -19.33 11.61
C ARG A 87 14.18 -18.55 10.37
N ALA A 88 14.52 -19.11 9.22
CA ALA A 88 14.04 -18.58 7.96
C ALA A 88 12.52 -18.43 7.93
N ALA A 89 12.07 -17.29 7.41
CA ALA A 89 10.65 -17.04 7.17
C ALA A 89 10.47 -16.24 5.89
N SER A 90 9.43 -16.52 5.12
CA SER A 90 9.10 -15.74 3.94
C SER A 90 7.60 -15.69 3.70
N VAL A 91 7.15 -14.57 3.15
CA VAL A 91 5.76 -14.37 2.76
C VAL A 91 5.68 -13.55 1.48
N THR A 92 4.72 -13.88 0.63
CA THR A 92 4.33 -13.05 -0.51
C THR A 92 2.87 -12.64 -0.36
N ILE A 93 2.63 -11.33 -0.39
CA ILE A 93 1.31 -10.71 -0.24
C ILE A 93 1.00 -9.97 -1.53
N ASN A 94 -0.20 -10.18 -2.06
CA ASN A 94 -0.72 -9.45 -3.20
C ASN A 94 -1.79 -8.47 -2.75
N PHE A 95 -1.70 -7.25 -3.23
CA PHE A 95 -2.69 -6.18 -3.05
C PHE A 95 -3.28 -5.87 -4.41
N GLU A 96 -4.58 -5.93 -4.56
CA GLU A 96 -5.23 -5.41 -5.74
C GLU A 96 -5.17 -3.87 -5.70
N ALA A 97 -4.50 -3.27 -6.66
CA ALA A 97 -4.24 -1.84 -6.66
C ALA A 97 -4.41 -1.22 -8.06
N PHE A 98 -4.66 0.07 -8.13
CA PHE A 98 -4.62 0.84 -9.37
C PHE A 98 -4.18 2.29 -9.13
N CYS A 99 -3.47 2.84 -10.12
CA CYS A 99 -3.24 4.27 -10.29
C CYS A 99 -3.52 4.64 -11.74
N ASN A 100 -4.36 5.64 -12.00
CA ASN A 100 -4.74 6.06 -13.36
C ASN A 100 -3.85 7.17 -13.93
N PHE A 101 -2.66 7.38 -13.37
CA PHE A 101 -1.68 8.38 -13.78
C PHE A 101 -0.26 7.91 -13.43
N PRO A 102 0.82 8.54 -14.00
CA PRO A 102 2.20 8.30 -13.59
C PRO A 102 2.41 8.63 -12.11
N HIS A 103 3.05 7.72 -11.37
CA HIS A 103 3.16 7.80 -9.91
C HIS A 103 4.47 7.21 -9.42
N THR A 104 4.71 7.33 -8.11
CA THR A 104 5.80 6.64 -7.43
C THR A 104 5.26 5.57 -6.49
N VAL A 105 6.02 4.48 -6.38
CA VAL A 105 5.81 3.44 -5.38
C VAL A 105 6.93 3.54 -4.37
N ARG A 106 6.58 3.74 -3.09
CA ARG A 106 7.54 3.76 -1.99
C ARG A 106 7.24 2.65 -1.00
N ILE A 107 8.28 1.91 -0.65
CA ILE A 107 8.26 0.94 0.47
C ILE A 107 9.08 1.51 1.63
N GLU A 108 8.55 1.42 2.82
CA GLU A 108 9.14 1.97 4.04
C GLU A 108 9.09 0.94 5.17
N SER A 109 10.20 0.74 5.86
CA SER A 109 10.28 0.08 7.16
C SER A 109 10.41 1.14 8.24
N GLN A 110 9.59 1.08 9.26
CA GLN A 110 9.58 2.07 10.33
C GLN A 110 10.79 1.97 11.26
N ASN A 111 11.33 0.76 11.42
CA ASN A 111 12.41 0.49 12.36
C ASN A 111 13.69 -0.04 11.68
N ASN A 112 13.74 -0.15 10.35
CA ASN A 112 14.87 -0.73 9.62
C ASN A 112 15.26 -2.13 10.15
N GLY A 113 14.27 -2.98 10.41
CA GLY A 113 14.43 -4.33 10.93
C GLY A 113 13.44 -4.66 12.05
N LEU A 114 13.38 -5.92 12.44
CA LEU A 114 12.60 -6.36 13.58
C LEU A 114 13.35 -6.04 14.88
N TRP A 115 12.77 -5.20 15.73
CA TRP A 115 13.37 -4.80 17.01
C TRP A 115 12.47 -5.21 18.17
N PRO A 116 13.05 -5.54 19.35
CA PRO A 116 12.27 -5.84 20.52
C PRO A 116 11.49 -4.60 20.99
N VAL A 117 10.24 -4.81 21.40
CA VAL A 117 9.35 -3.74 21.85
C VAL A 117 9.90 -3.08 23.12
N ASP A 118 10.37 -3.89 24.08
CA ASP A 118 10.68 -3.46 25.45
C ASP A 118 12.18 -3.36 25.76
N ALA A 119 13.08 -3.68 24.82
CA ALA A 119 14.51 -3.70 25.11
C ALA A 119 15.12 -2.30 25.17
N ARG A 120 15.74 -1.99 26.30
CA ARG A 120 16.61 -0.82 26.43
C ARG A 120 17.94 -1.07 25.72
N VAL A 121 18.46 -0.05 25.05
CA VAL A 121 19.75 -0.11 24.32
C VAL A 121 20.93 -0.49 25.22
N SER A 122 20.82 -0.21 26.55
CA SER A 122 21.85 -0.47 27.56
C SER A 122 22.02 -1.95 27.94
N ASP A 123 21.02 -2.80 27.65
CA ASP A 123 20.96 -4.15 28.21
C ASP A 123 21.34 -5.22 27.15
N ARG A 124 22.38 -4.95 26.35
CA ARG A 124 22.81 -5.81 25.25
C ARG A 124 24.01 -6.66 25.67
N PRO A 125 23.81 -7.92 26.06
CA PRO A 125 24.91 -8.81 26.36
C PRO A 125 25.70 -9.12 25.09
N ALA A 126 27.01 -9.21 25.20
CA ALA A 126 27.88 -9.59 24.07
C ALA A 126 27.50 -10.99 23.55
N GLY A 127 27.55 -11.15 22.23
CA GLY A 127 27.25 -12.43 21.57
C GLY A 127 25.77 -12.73 21.34
N PHE A 128 24.84 -11.84 21.77
CA PHE A 128 23.41 -11.98 21.50
C PHE A 128 22.93 -10.99 20.44
N GLY A 129 22.15 -11.48 19.47
CA GLY A 129 21.39 -10.65 18.57
C GLY A 129 20.23 -9.96 19.27
N TYR A 130 19.96 -8.71 18.91
CA TYR A 130 18.89 -7.92 19.49
C TYR A 130 18.04 -7.19 18.44
N ALA A 131 18.31 -7.42 17.16
CA ALA A 131 17.47 -7.03 16.04
C ALA A 131 17.66 -7.98 14.85
N VAL A 132 16.66 -8.12 14.01
CA VAL A 132 16.70 -9.06 12.88
C VAL A 132 16.55 -8.30 11.57
N PRO A 133 17.56 -8.35 10.69
CA PRO A 133 17.48 -7.84 9.33
C PRO A 133 16.52 -8.68 8.48
N TYR A 134 15.89 -8.06 7.49
CA TYR A 134 15.09 -8.74 6.49
C TYR A 134 15.16 -8.02 5.15
N SER A 135 14.80 -8.70 4.08
CA SER A 135 14.59 -8.07 2.78
C SER A 135 13.11 -7.98 2.43
N ALA A 136 12.74 -6.93 1.72
CA ALA A 136 11.42 -6.79 1.14
C ALA A 136 11.56 -6.39 -0.33
N ARG A 137 10.82 -7.08 -1.20
CA ARG A 137 10.74 -6.78 -2.64
C ARG A 137 9.29 -6.48 -3.00
N LEU A 138 9.11 -5.40 -3.72
CA LEU A 138 7.81 -4.98 -4.21
C LEU A 138 7.86 -4.94 -5.74
N ASN A 139 6.88 -5.59 -6.38
CA ASN A 139 6.72 -5.61 -7.83
C ASN A 139 5.33 -5.07 -8.17
N TRP A 140 5.26 -4.15 -9.14
CA TRP A 140 4.01 -3.64 -9.65
C TRP A 140 4.13 -3.17 -11.10
N GLY A 141 3.32 -3.77 -12.00
CA GLY A 141 3.48 -3.56 -13.44
C GLY A 141 4.90 -3.90 -13.91
N SER A 142 5.55 -2.96 -14.56
CA SER A 142 6.95 -3.05 -14.98
C SER A 142 7.96 -2.65 -13.89
N ALA A 143 7.49 -2.04 -12.78
CA ALA A 143 8.34 -1.55 -11.72
C ALA A 143 8.67 -2.64 -10.68
N SER A 144 9.93 -2.66 -10.25
CA SER A 144 10.41 -3.50 -9.15
C SER A 144 11.30 -2.66 -8.25
N THR A 145 11.03 -2.71 -6.95
CA THR A 145 11.91 -2.10 -5.94
C THR A 145 12.24 -3.11 -4.87
N GLN A 146 13.48 -3.05 -4.38
CA GLN A 146 13.95 -3.89 -3.30
C GLN A 146 14.44 -3.03 -2.16
N PHE A 147 14.10 -3.42 -0.97
CA PHE A 147 14.46 -2.76 0.27
C PHE A 147 15.17 -3.77 1.17
N GLN A 148 16.25 -3.34 1.81
CA GLN A 148 16.98 -4.14 2.78
C GLN A 148 16.91 -3.46 4.16
N ALA A 149 16.15 -4.02 5.07
CA ALA A 149 16.16 -3.64 6.47
C ALA A 149 17.40 -4.23 7.15
N THR A 150 18.40 -3.40 7.43
CA THR A 150 19.73 -3.86 7.87
C THR A 150 19.79 -4.14 9.38
N ALA A 151 18.83 -3.66 10.15
CA ALA A 151 18.78 -3.78 11.62
C ALA A 151 20.02 -3.24 12.36
N THR A 152 20.81 -2.38 11.72
CA THR A 152 22.01 -1.77 12.32
C THR A 152 21.67 -0.59 13.22
N ILE A 153 20.72 0.22 12.78
CA ILE A 153 20.23 1.39 13.51
C ILE A 153 18.70 1.39 13.41
N ARG A 154 18.03 1.64 14.51
CA ARG A 154 16.57 1.77 14.55
C ARG A 154 16.16 3.14 14.03
N ASN A 155 15.79 3.20 12.79
CA ASN A 155 15.35 4.41 12.08
C ASN A 155 14.39 4.04 10.94
N ILE A 156 13.77 5.01 10.34
CA ILE A 156 13.01 4.81 9.10
C ILE A 156 14.01 4.52 7.96
N ALA A 157 13.76 3.44 7.24
CA ALA A 157 14.47 3.11 6.01
C ALA A 157 13.47 2.90 4.88
N GLN A 158 13.74 3.44 3.69
CA GLN A 158 12.79 3.44 2.58
C GLN A 158 13.50 3.31 1.24
N ASN A 159 12.75 2.84 0.24
CA ASN A 159 13.13 2.89 -1.14
C ASN A 159 11.94 3.30 -2.01
N THR A 160 12.19 4.08 -3.07
CA THR A 160 11.18 4.65 -3.96
C THR A 160 11.52 4.33 -5.41
N THR A 161 10.51 3.98 -6.19
CA THR A 161 10.62 3.72 -7.62
C THR A 161 9.55 4.48 -8.38
N ALA A 162 9.92 5.13 -9.47
CA ALA A 162 8.99 5.80 -10.37
C ALA A 162 8.26 4.77 -11.27
N VAL A 163 6.97 4.99 -11.47
CA VAL A 163 6.11 4.25 -12.40
C VAL A 163 5.57 5.26 -13.42
N GLY A 164 6.14 5.25 -14.63
CA GLY A 164 5.88 6.27 -15.65
C GLY A 164 4.55 6.16 -16.38
N GLU A 165 3.72 5.18 -16.04
CA GLU A 165 2.45 4.87 -16.71
C GLU A 165 1.34 4.55 -15.71
N PRO A 166 0.06 4.66 -16.09
CA PRO A 166 -1.05 4.12 -15.32
C PRO A 166 -0.92 2.60 -15.17
N VAL A 167 -1.15 2.08 -13.98
CA VAL A 167 -1.09 0.64 -13.69
C VAL A 167 -2.32 0.21 -12.92
N ALA A 168 -2.84 -0.98 -13.24
CA ALA A 168 -3.88 -1.68 -12.47
C ALA A 168 -3.53 -3.17 -12.39
N GLY A 169 -3.85 -3.80 -11.27
CA GLY A 169 -3.62 -5.22 -11.02
C GLY A 169 -2.95 -5.52 -9.68
N ASP A 170 -2.32 -6.68 -9.59
CA ASP A 170 -1.68 -7.12 -8.35
C ASP A 170 -0.35 -6.38 -8.12
N LEU A 171 -0.26 -5.68 -6.99
CA LEU A 171 0.97 -5.21 -6.39
C LEU A 171 1.46 -6.30 -5.45
N SER A 172 2.63 -6.87 -5.71
CA SER A 172 3.16 -8.01 -4.95
C SER A 172 4.29 -7.58 -4.03
N LEU A 173 4.12 -7.81 -2.73
CA LEU A 173 5.15 -7.61 -1.70
C LEU A 173 5.67 -8.96 -1.22
N ARG A 174 6.97 -9.20 -1.35
CA ARG A 174 7.66 -10.36 -0.78
C ARG A 174 8.57 -9.90 0.36
N ILE A 175 8.40 -10.51 1.54
CA ILE A 175 9.26 -10.30 2.72
C ILE A 175 10.01 -11.61 3.00
N GLU A 176 11.31 -11.50 3.26
CA GLU A 176 12.17 -12.65 3.56
C GLU A 176 13.10 -12.35 4.73
N ILE A 177 13.11 -13.26 5.70
CA ILE A 177 14.05 -13.32 6.80
C ILE A 177 14.97 -14.52 6.54
N ALA A 178 16.26 -14.30 6.51
CA ALA A 178 17.22 -15.38 6.30
C ALA A 178 17.38 -16.23 7.56
N ASP A 179 17.78 -17.50 7.37
CA ASP A 179 18.16 -18.37 8.48
C ASP A 179 19.38 -17.81 9.22
N GLY A 180 19.32 -17.78 10.55
CA GLY A 180 20.38 -17.22 11.38
C GLY A 180 20.54 -15.70 11.30
N ALA A 181 19.58 -14.97 10.71
CA ALA A 181 19.66 -13.52 10.57
C ALA A 181 19.78 -12.80 11.91
N SER A 182 20.78 -11.94 12.05
CA SER A 182 21.03 -11.17 13.28
C SER A 182 21.75 -9.87 12.94
N ASN A 183 21.61 -8.88 13.79
CA ASN A 183 22.25 -7.57 13.65
C ASN A 183 23.68 -7.49 14.26
N VAL A 184 24.17 -8.56 14.83
CA VAL A 184 25.56 -8.64 15.35
C VAL A 184 26.38 -9.54 14.45
N GLU A 185 26.20 -10.84 14.53
CA GLU A 185 26.84 -11.82 13.67
C GLU A 185 25.82 -12.84 13.19
N ASN A 186 26.09 -13.48 12.06
CA ASN A 186 25.22 -14.51 11.54
C ASN A 186 25.16 -15.69 12.54
N ARG A 187 23.96 -16.23 12.79
CA ARG A 187 23.67 -17.30 13.74
C ARG A 187 23.88 -16.94 15.22
N ALA A 188 23.92 -15.65 15.57
CA ALA A 188 23.90 -15.26 16.97
C ALA A 188 22.58 -15.67 17.65
N PRO A 189 22.63 -16.22 18.87
CA PRO A 189 21.41 -16.46 19.63
C PRO A 189 20.72 -15.14 19.92
N MET A 190 19.39 -15.12 19.83
CA MET A 190 18.59 -13.92 20.01
C MET A 190 18.26 -13.67 21.47
N MET A 191 18.26 -12.42 21.88
CA MET A 191 17.70 -11.99 23.15
C MET A 191 16.22 -12.29 23.24
N ALA A 192 15.73 -12.65 24.42
CA ALA A 192 14.30 -12.81 24.67
C ALA A 192 13.56 -11.48 24.45
N GLY A 193 12.38 -11.54 23.85
CA GLY A 193 11.54 -10.37 23.60
C GLY A 193 10.52 -10.57 22.48
N THR A 194 9.62 -9.59 22.36
CA THR A 194 8.69 -9.51 21.22
C THR A 194 9.28 -8.57 20.18
N TYR A 195 9.56 -9.09 19.00
CA TYR A 195 10.20 -8.35 17.90
C TYR A 195 9.15 -7.85 16.92
N VAL A 196 9.24 -6.57 16.57
CA VAL A 196 8.28 -5.91 15.66
C VAL A 196 8.96 -4.96 14.68
N ASP A 197 8.36 -4.84 13.51
CA ASP A 197 8.55 -3.73 12.57
C ASP A 197 7.21 -3.42 11.88
N THR A 198 7.13 -2.29 11.23
CA THR A 198 5.99 -1.89 10.40
C THR A 198 6.47 -1.56 9.01
N VAL A 199 6.00 -2.33 8.02
CA VAL A 199 6.23 -2.06 6.60
C VAL A 199 5.05 -1.29 6.05
N ARG A 200 5.32 -0.19 5.34
CA ARG A 200 4.30 0.64 4.69
C ARG A 200 4.57 0.71 3.19
N ILE A 201 3.50 0.70 2.42
CA ILE A 201 3.53 0.90 0.97
C ILE A 201 2.75 2.18 0.66
N PHE A 202 3.35 3.04 -0.14
CA PHE A 202 2.74 4.29 -0.58
C PHE A 202 2.68 4.32 -2.10
N LEU A 203 1.55 4.78 -2.62
CA LEU A 203 1.33 5.10 -4.02
C LEU A 203 1.09 6.61 -4.09
N GLU A 204 2.06 7.35 -4.61
CA GLU A 204 2.09 8.82 -4.53
C GLU A 204 2.19 9.44 -5.93
N PRO A 205 1.53 10.59 -6.21
CA PRO A 205 1.76 11.33 -7.43
C PRO A 205 3.25 11.68 -7.63
N GLN A 206 3.68 11.72 -8.90
CA GLN A 206 5.01 12.24 -9.26
C GLN A 206 5.00 13.77 -9.25
#